data_c1ced115d2694e1e452c1c16e15b15fd
#
_entry.id   c1ced115d2694e1e452c1c16e15b15fd
#
_cell.length_a   1.000
_cell.length_b   1.000
_cell.length_c   1.000
_cell.angle_alpha   90.00
_cell.angle_beta   90.00
_cell.angle_gamma   90.00
#
_symmetry.space_group_name_H-M   'P 1'
#
loop_
_entity.id
_entity.type
_entity.pdbx_description
1 polymer ?
#
loop_
_entity_poly.entity_id
_entity_poly.type
_entity_poly.pdbx_seq_one_letter_code
_entity_poly.pdbx_strand_id
1 'polypeptide(L)'
;YTHSSDFSSGNNNMQSNDITFFQRFQDDILAGRKTITIRDASESHFKKGDVLRVGRYEDDGYFCTIEVRAVSTVTLDTLTEKHAQQENMPLETLRSVIVEIYPDQTQFYVIDFKCV
;
A
#
# COMPACT_ATOMS: atom_id res chain seq x y z
N TYR A 1 -17.38 -11.11 17.23
CA TYR A 1 -17.37 -10.28 17.38
C TYR A 1 -17.38 -9.99 17.88
N THR A 2 -17.67 -10.40 18.26
CA THR A 2 -17.83 -9.75 18.59
C THR A 2 -17.77 -9.30 19.02
N HIS A 3 -18.37 -9.41 19.64
CA HIS A 3 -18.63 -8.53 19.91
C HIS A 3 -18.58 -7.95 20.31
N SER A 4 -18.99 -8.23 20.68
CA SER A 4 -19.20 -7.31 20.95
C SER A 4 -19.30 -6.63 21.14
N SER A 5 -19.75 -6.59 21.44
CA SER A 5 -20.00 -5.63 21.48
C SER A 5 -20.21 -4.94 21.44
N ASP A 6 -20.70 -4.86 21.67
CA ASP A 6 -20.99 -3.98 21.45
C ASP A 6 -21.07 -3.30 21.39
N PHE A 7 -21.54 -3.04 21.52
CA PHE A 7 -21.69 -2.08 21.16
C PHE A 7 -21.64 -1.29 20.93
N SER A 8 -21.89 -1.27 21.03
CA SER A 8 -21.82 -0.30 20.59
C SER A 8 -21.76 0.45 20.10
N SER A 9 -22.02 0.71 20.21
CA SER A 9 -21.86 1.60 19.58
C SER A 9 -21.67 2.07 18.81
N GLY A 10 -21.92 2.41 18.58
CA GLY A 10 -21.83 2.97 17.70
C GLY A 10 -21.43 3.31 17.00
N ASN A 11 -21.23 3.26 16.74
CA ASN A 11 -20.78 3.63 15.75
C ASN A 11 -20.36 3.41 14.79
N ASN A 12 -20.35 3.48 14.44
CA ASN A 12 -20.06 3.32 13.37
C ASN A 12 -19.31 2.68 12.88
N ASN A 13 -19.60 2.27 12.74
CA ASN A 13 -18.72 1.62 12.38
C ASN A 13 -18.18 1.12 11.20
N MET A 14 -17.91 1.74 10.35
CA MET A 14 -17.28 1.29 9.14
C MET A 14 -15.82 1.07 9.38
N GLN A 15 -15.33 -0.09 8.97
CA GLN A 15 -13.91 -0.35 9.12
C GLN A 15 -13.14 0.39 8.05
N SER A 16 -12.14 1.13 8.46
CA SER A 16 -11.22 1.76 7.52
C SER A 16 -10.36 0.69 6.85
N ASN A 17 -9.95 0.94 5.61
CA ASN A 17 -8.98 0.07 4.96
C ASN A 17 -7.62 0.25 5.62
N ASP A 18 -6.85 -0.83 5.67
CA ASP A 18 -5.51 -0.78 6.26
C ASP A 18 -4.55 0.00 5.36
N ILE A 19 -4.76 -0.09 4.06
CA ILE A 19 -3.92 0.58 3.09
C ILE A 19 -4.78 0.95 1.89
N THR A 20 -4.46 2.08 1.24
CA THR A 20 -5.23 2.52 0.08
C THR A 20 -4.29 2.78 -1.09
N PHE A 21 -4.83 2.63 -2.29
CA PHE A 21 -4.13 2.92 -3.55
C PHE A 21 -5.03 3.75 -4.43
N PHE A 22 -4.42 4.55 -5.31
CA PHE A 22 -5.20 5.27 -6.31
C PHE A 22 -5.96 4.29 -7.20
N GLN A 23 -7.13 4.72 -7.67
CA GLN A 23 -7.96 3.88 -8.52
C GLN A 23 -7.19 3.38 -9.76
N ARG A 24 -6.27 4.19 -10.26
CA ARG A 24 -5.47 3.82 -11.42
C ARG A 24 -4.62 2.57 -11.19
N PHE A 25 -4.32 2.24 -9.94
CA PHE A 25 -3.52 1.07 -9.60
C PHE A 25 -4.36 -0.16 -9.33
N GLN A 26 -5.68 0.00 -9.25
CA GLN A 26 -6.55 -1.12 -8.89
C GLN A 26 -6.40 -2.29 -9.86
N ASP A 27 -6.47 -2.00 -11.15
CA ASP A 27 -6.36 -3.05 -12.17
C ASP A 27 -4.98 -3.72 -12.10
N ASP A 28 -3.92 -2.94 -11.89
CA ASP A 28 -2.57 -3.48 -11.81
C ASP A 28 -2.43 -4.42 -10.62
N ILE A 29 -3.00 -4.06 -9.49
CA ILE A 29 -2.95 -4.89 -8.30
C ILE A 29 -3.75 -6.17 -8.51
N LEU A 30 -4.95 -6.06 -9.06
CA LEU A 30 -5.81 -7.24 -9.28
C LEU A 30 -5.24 -8.16 -10.34
N ALA A 31 -4.55 -7.59 -11.33
CA ALA A 31 -3.92 -8.40 -12.38
C ALA A 31 -2.58 -8.99 -11.96
N GLY A 32 -2.04 -8.54 -10.82
CA GLY A 32 -0.76 -9.04 -10.35
C GLY A 32 0.44 -8.35 -10.98
N ARG A 33 0.23 -7.22 -11.63
CA ARG A 33 1.32 -6.46 -12.23
C ARG A 33 2.08 -5.64 -11.19
N LYS A 34 1.37 -5.13 -10.19
CA LYS A 34 1.95 -4.36 -9.11
C LYS A 34 2.04 -5.26 -7.89
N THR A 35 3.26 -5.60 -7.52
CA THR A 35 3.50 -6.52 -6.40
C THR A 35 4.14 -5.84 -5.20
N ILE A 36 4.50 -4.57 -5.34
CA ILE A 36 5.09 -3.82 -4.23
C ILE A 36 4.47 -2.44 -4.16
N THR A 37 4.60 -1.82 -2.99
CA THR A 37 4.24 -0.41 -2.82
C THR A 37 5.32 0.26 -2.00
N ILE A 38 5.53 1.56 -2.26
CA ILE A 38 6.56 2.34 -1.56
C ILE A 38 5.84 3.36 -0.69
N ARG A 39 6.10 3.32 0.61
CA ARG A 39 5.43 4.17 1.60
C ARG A 39 6.46 4.83 2.49
N ASP A 40 6.02 5.84 3.26
CA ASP A 40 6.89 6.50 4.21
C ASP A 40 6.86 5.80 5.58
N ALA A 41 7.52 6.39 6.56
CA ALA A 41 7.64 5.78 7.88
C ALA A 41 6.29 5.64 8.59
N SER A 42 5.29 6.40 8.20
CA SER A 42 3.98 6.30 8.86
C SER A 42 3.31 4.96 8.60
N GLU A 43 3.74 4.24 7.58
CA GLU A 43 3.19 2.93 7.26
C GLU A 43 4.26 1.84 7.39
N SER A 44 5.31 2.10 8.16
CA SER A 44 6.37 1.12 8.37
C SER A 44 6.02 0.06 9.42
N HIS A 45 4.87 0.19 10.05
CA HIS A 45 4.44 -0.76 11.08
C HIS A 45 4.01 -2.11 10.51
N PHE A 46 3.80 -2.21 9.22
CA PHE A 46 3.42 -3.46 8.58
C PHE A 46 4.59 -4.46 8.64
N LYS A 47 4.25 -5.73 8.79
CA LYS A 47 5.23 -6.81 8.91
C LYS A 47 4.85 -7.96 8.01
N LYS A 48 5.84 -8.81 7.72
CA LYS A 48 5.59 -10.02 6.95
C LYS A 48 4.51 -10.86 7.62
N GLY A 49 3.54 -11.27 6.83
CA GLY A 49 2.43 -12.08 7.31
C GLY A 49 1.18 -11.28 7.64
N ASP A 50 1.28 -9.97 7.67
CA ASP A 50 0.11 -9.13 7.94
C ASP A 50 -0.85 -9.17 6.75
N VAL A 51 -2.13 -9.33 7.05
CA VAL A 51 -3.19 -9.27 6.04
C VAL A 51 -3.80 -7.88 6.11
N LEU A 52 -3.79 -7.18 4.97
CA LEU A 52 -4.22 -5.80 4.89
C LEU A 52 -5.44 -5.67 3.99
N ARG A 53 -6.34 -4.80 4.40
CA ARG A 53 -7.54 -4.50 3.64
C ARG A 53 -7.23 -3.34 2.69
N VAL A 54 -7.41 -3.57 1.40
CA VAL A 54 -7.04 -2.59 0.37
C VAL A 54 -8.28 -1.89 -0.16
N GLY A 55 -8.23 -0.58 -0.20
CA GLY A 55 -9.30 0.22 -0.75
C GLY A 55 -8.77 1.27 -1.70
N ARG A 56 -9.69 1.96 -2.39
CA ARG A 56 -9.33 3.04 -3.29
C ARG A 56 -9.10 4.32 -2.48
N TYR A 57 -8.07 5.04 -2.84
CA TYR A 57 -7.74 6.29 -2.16
C TYR A 57 -8.86 7.33 -2.33
N GLU A 58 -9.46 7.36 -3.53
CA GLU A 58 -10.43 8.40 -3.88
C GLU A 58 -11.74 8.27 -3.11
N ASP A 59 -12.26 7.04 -2.98
CA ASP A 59 -13.55 6.83 -2.33
C ASP A 59 -13.49 5.84 -1.18
N ASP A 60 -12.27 5.38 -0.85
CA ASP A 60 -12.04 4.46 0.25
C ASP A 60 -12.83 3.14 0.09
N GLY A 61 -13.15 2.77 -1.13
CA GLY A 61 -13.92 1.57 -1.41
C GLY A 61 -13.05 0.33 -1.48
N TYR A 62 -13.36 -0.64 -0.64
CA TYR A 62 -12.62 -1.89 -0.61
C TYR A 62 -12.73 -2.61 -1.95
N PHE A 63 -11.60 -3.13 -2.46
CA PHE A 63 -11.63 -3.92 -3.69
C PHE A 63 -10.81 -5.21 -3.60
N CYS A 64 -9.87 -5.32 -2.64
CA CYS A 64 -9.14 -6.58 -2.50
C CYS A 64 -8.45 -6.65 -1.14
N THR A 65 -7.90 -7.83 -0.85
CA THR A 65 -7.10 -8.06 0.34
C THR A 65 -5.72 -8.51 -0.11
N ILE A 66 -4.70 -8.07 0.60
CA ILE A 66 -3.32 -8.46 0.31
C ILE A 66 -2.66 -8.98 1.58
N GLU A 67 -1.63 -9.79 1.38
CA GLU A 67 -0.82 -10.27 2.49
C GLU A 67 0.61 -9.75 2.31
N VAL A 68 1.15 -9.15 3.37
CA VAL A 68 2.52 -8.63 3.33
C VAL A 68 3.51 -9.81 3.31
N ARG A 69 4.40 -9.80 2.33
CA ARG A 69 5.40 -10.84 2.18
C ARG A 69 6.76 -10.40 2.72
N ALA A 70 7.09 -9.14 2.58
CA ALA A 70 8.36 -8.61 3.06
C ALA A 70 8.28 -7.10 3.14
N VAL A 71 9.12 -6.52 3.98
CA VAL A 71 9.23 -5.07 4.11
C VAL A 71 10.72 -4.71 4.09
N SER A 72 11.08 -3.74 3.27
CA SER A 72 12.47 -3.30 3.14
C SER A 72 12.54 -1.78 3.17
N THR A 73 13.70 -1.26 3.53
CA THR A 73 13.93 0.17 3.56
C THR A 73 14.69 0.59 2.31
N VAL A 74 14.25 1.68 1.68
CA VAL A 74 14.93 2.23 0.51
C VAL A 74 14.90 3.76 0.56
N THR A 75 15.72 4.37 -0.28
CA THR A 75 15.69 5.83 -0.46
C THR A 75 15.56 6.12 -1.95
N LEU A 76 15.31 7.39 -2.29
CA LEU A 76 15.23 7.78 -3.69
C LEU A 76 16.50 7.38 -4.46
N ASP A 77 17.65 7.49 -3.80
CA ASP A 77 18.91 7.16 -4.44
C ASP A 77 19.15 5.66 -4.61
N THR A 78 18.51 4.85 -3.76
CA THR A 78 18.69 3.40 -3.80
C THR A 78 17.64 2.71 -4.67
N LEU A 79 16.68 3.46 -5.18
CA LEU A 79 15.68 2.90 -6.08
C LEU A 79 16.36 2.41 -7.35
N THR A 80 15.92 1.25 -7.84
CA THR A 80 16.46 0.64 -9.03
C THR A 80 15.34 0.34 -10.01
N GLU A 81 15.74 -0.01 -11.22
CA GLU A 81 14.79 -0.38 -12.26
C GLU A 81 13.95 -1.59 -11.84
N LYS A 82 14.51 -2.46 -11.01
CA LYS A 82 13.76 -3.61 -10.51
C LYS A 82 12.51 -3.15 -9.75
N HIS A 83 12.66 -2.17 -8.87
CA HIS A 83 11.52 -1.63 -8.14
C HIS A 83 10.48 -1.05 -9.10
N ALA A 84 10.97 -0.34 -10.12
CA ALA A 84 10.09 0.26 -11.11
C ALA A 84 9.30 -0.81 -11.85
N GLN A 85 9.94 -1.88 -12.23
CA GLN A 85 9.27 -2.96 -12.94
C GLN A 85 8.18 -3.60 -12.07
N GLN A 86 8.46 -3.77 -10.79
CA GLN A 86 7.47 -4.33 -9.86
C GLN A 86 6.30 -3.39 -9.64
N GLU A 87 6.48 -2.11 -9.87
CA GLU A 87 5.41 -1.12 -9.80
C GLU A 87 4.75 -0.88 -11.16
N ASN A 88 5.17 -1.62 -12.17
CA ASN A 88 4.61 -1.53 -13.53
C ASN A 88 4.76 -0.14 -14.13
N MET A 89 5.92 0.48 -13.93
CA MET A 89 6.21 1.79 -14.49
C MET A 89 7.73 1.97 -14.62
N PRO A 90 8.18 2.90 -15.48
CA PRO A 90 9.62 3.16 -15.61
C PRO A 90 10.17 3.83 -14.34
N LEU A 91 11.46 3.64 -14.12
CA LEU A 91 12.13 4.18 -12.93
C LEU A 91 11.94 5.71 -12.83
N GLU A 92 12.04 6.38 -13.96
CA GLU A 92 11.86 7.82 -14.01
C GLU A 92 10.48 8.22 -13.47
N THR A 93 9.44 7.53 -13.95
CA THR A 93 8.07 7.80 -13.49
C THR A 93 7.91 7.43 -12.03
N LEU A 94 8.49 6.32 -11.60
CA LEU A 94 8.40 5.89 -10.21
C LEU A 94 8.96 6.96 -9.26
N ARG A 95 10.14 7.47 -9.57
CA ARG A 95 10.75 8.50 -8.73
C ARG A 95 9.90 9.77 -8.71
N SER A 96 9.36 10.13 -9.86
CA SER A 96 8.50 11.31 -9.96
C SER A 96 7.25 11.16 -9.10
N VAL A 97 6.61 10.00 -9.16
CA VAL A 97 5.41 9.73 -8.36
C VAL A 97 5.73 9.81 -6.87
N ILE A 98 6.84 9.23 -6.46
CA ILE A 98 7.23 9.24 -5.05
C ILE A 98 7.45 10.67 -4.56
N VAL A 99 8.15 11.48 -5.34
CA VAL A 99 8.41 12.87 -4.98
C VAL A 99 7.12 13.67 -4.93
N GLU A 100 6.18 13.36 -5.82
CA GLU A 100 4.89 14.03 -5.83
C GLU A 100 4.09 13.75 -4.57
N ILE A 101 4.11 12.49 -4.11
CA ILE A 101 3.34 12.08 -2.94
C ILE A 101 4.04 12.47 -1.64
N TYR A 102 5.36 12.34 -1.61
CA TYR A 102 6.17 12.58 -0.42
C TYR A 102 7.32 13.55 -0.72
N PRO A 103 7.01 14.83 -0.97
CA PRO A 103 8.04 15.78 -1.42
C PRO A 103 9.15 16.04 -0.37
N ASP A 104 8.82 15.88 0.90
CA ASP A 104 9.77 16.18 1.98
C ASP A 104 10.42 14.92 2.56
N GLN A 105 10.15 13.76 1.97
CA GLN A 105 10.69 12.51 2.49
C GLN A 105 11.89 12.07 1.66
N THR A 106 12.86 11.46 2.35
CA THR A 106 14.03 10.89 1.69
C THR A 106 14.14 9.39 1.91
N GLN A 107 13.49 8.87 2.95
CA GLN A 107 13.54 7.45 3.28
C GLN A 107 12.16 6.84 3.10
N PHE A 108 12.12 5.67 2.47
CA PHE A 108 10.87 5.00 2.17
C PHE A 108 10.94 3.52 2.52
N TYR A 109 9.80 2.88 2.53
CA TYR A 109 9.69 1.45 2.85
C TYR A 109 8.98 0.75 1.70
N VAL A 110 9.61 -0.31 1.21
CA VAL A 110 9.03 -1.14 0.15
C VAL A 110 8.29 -2.28 0.82
N ILE A 111 6.99 -2.35 0.57
CA ILE A 111 6.14 -3.39 1.13
C ILE A 111 5.79 -4.36 0.01
N ASP A 112 6.33 -5.57 0.11
CA ASP A 112 6.06 -6.63 -0.85
C ASP A 112 4.77 -7.33 -0.42
N PHE A 113 3.84 -7.48 -1.35
CA PHE A 113 2.54 -8.06 -1.04
C PHE A 113 2.04 -8.92 -2.18
N LYS A 114 1.01 -9.69 -1.88
CA LYS A 114 0.32 -10.47 -2.91
C LYS A 114 -1.17 -10.43 -2.63
N CYS A 115 -1.96 -10.55 -3.68
CA CYS A 115 -3.41 -10.61 -3.57
C CYS A 115 -3.81 -11.98 -3.00
N VAL A 116 -4.64 -11.96 -1.98
CA VAL A 116 -5.12 -13.20 -1.35
C VAL A 116 -6.62 -13.33 -1.45
#